data_4ed5e438d7f51cdf3b38d57afcc6b662
#
_entry.id   4ed5e438d7f51cdf3b38d57afcc6b662
#
_cell.length_a   1.000
_cell.length_b   1.000
_cell.length_c   1.000
_cell.angle_alpha   90.00
_cell.angle_beta   90.00
_cell.angle_gamma   90.00
#
_symmetry.space_group_name_H-M   'P 1'
#
loop_
_entity.id
_entity.type
_entity.pdbx_description
1 polymer ?
#
loop_
_entity_poly.entity_id
_entity_poly.type
_entity_poly.pdbx_seq_one_letter_code
_entity_poly.pdbx_strand_id
1 'polypeptide(L)'
;MSGYPTLCQLVAKVGGSLTFQGRVGPMQILFLHGWQSIPGGVKSSYLIQHGHKVINPKLPDNDFEQAVQIAQQEFDEHQPDVVVGSSRGGAVAMNINSGDTKLVLLCPAWKKWGTAKTVRSSTVILHSKNDDAIPFADSMELVRNSGLPAYTLIEVGSDHRLADPESLDMMLAACLIGEDEPDEEELDILEMDWEGLCYTGAIR
;
A
#
# COMPACT_ATOMS: atom_id res chain seq x y z
N MET A 1 -1.65 22.94 9.91
CA MET A 1 -1.38 22.13 8.70
C MET A 1 -0.46 20.99 9.12
N SER A 2 -1.02 19.88 9.57
CA SER A 2 -0.28 18.66 9.90
C SER A 2 -0.55 17.66 8.79
N GLY A 3 0.37 17.60 7.82
CA GLY A 3 0.33 16.57 6.79
C GLY A 3 0.89 15.26 7.35
N TYR A 4 0.36 14.14 6.89
CA TYR A 4 1.01 12.85 7.06
C TYR A 4 2.42 12.92 6.46
N PRO A 5 3.45 12.32 7.10
CA PRO A 5 4.79 12.35 6.53
C PRO A 5 4.80 11.64 5.18
N THR A 6 5.44 12.26 4.21
CA THR A 6 5.83 11.56 2.98
C THR A 6 7.05 10.69 3.26
N LEU A 7 7.26 9.62 2.48
CA LEU A 7 8.43 8.75 2.64
C LEU A 7 9.74 9.57 2.56
N CYS A 8 9.79 10.62 1.72
CA CYS A 8 10.90 11.58 1.68
C CYS A 8 11.11 12.31 3.02
N GLN A 9 10.05 12.60 3.77
CA GLN A 9 10.15 13.24 5.08
C GLN A 9 10.58 12.24 6.17
N LEU A 10 10.17 11.00 6.08
CA LEU A 10 10.69 9.89 6.90
C LEU A 10 12.18 9.66 6.59
N VAL A 11 12.55 9.58 5.31
CA VAL A 11 13.94 9.41 4.84
C VAL A 11 14.83 10.62 5.18
N ALA A 12 14.32 11.86 5.10
CA ALA A 12 15.09 13.07 5.39
C ALA A 12 15.25 13.38 6.88
N LYS A 13 14.39 12.85 7.77
CA LYS A 13 14.51 13.05 9.23
C LYS A 13 15.56 12.18 9.89
N VAL A 14 15.87 11.03 9.29
CA VAL A 14 16.93 10.13 9.75
C VAL A 14 18.26 10.60 9.19
N GLY A 15 18.79 11.74 9.64
CA GLY A 15 19.99 12.44 9.16
C GLY A 15 21.30 11.62 9.08
N GLY A 16 21.23 10.37 8.70
CA GLY A 16 22.29 9.43 8.40
C GLY A 16 22.28 9.08 6.90
N SER A 17 23.45 8.90 6.34
CA SER A 17 23.62 8.28 5.01
C SER A 17 22.82 6.98 5.00
N LEU A 18 21.66 7.01 4.35
CA LEU A 18 20.86 5.80 4.14
C LEU A 18 21.68 4.83 3.29
N THR A 19 22.38 3.94 3.95
CA THR A 19 22.67 2.66 3.35
C THR A 19 21.34 1.91 3.33
N PHE A 20 20.65 1.98 2.20
CA PHE A 20 19.50 1.16 1.89
C PHE A 20 19.92 -0.31 2.06
N GLN A 21 19.70 -0.90 3.23
CA GLN A 21 19.82 -2.35 3.43
C GLN A 21 18.54 -3.05 2.94
N GLY A 22 17.88 -2.46 1.95
CA GLY A 22 16.84 -3.13 1.19
C GLY A 22 17.44 -4.26 0.36
N ARG A 23 16.69 -5.31 0.13
CA ARG A 23 17.07 -6.47 -0.68
C ARG A 23 17.65 -6.01 -2.02
N VAL A 24 18.96 -6.20 -2.21
CA VAL A 24 19.67 -5.86 -3.45
C VAL A 24 19.44 -6.98 -4.45
N GLY A 25 18.40 -6.85 -5.28
CA GLY A 25 18.13 -7.83 -6.34
C GLY A 25 16.69 -7.76 -6.86
N PRO A 26 16.41 -8.40 -8.01
CA PRO A 26 15.06 -8.45 -8.56
C PRO A 26 14.11 -9.21 -7.61
N MET A 27 13.00 -8.57 -7.25
CA MET A 27 11.91 -9.20 -6.50
C MET A 27 10.89 -9.81 -7.45
N GLN A 28 10.17 -10.82 -6.95
CA GLN A 28 8.97 -11.35 -7.58
C GLN A 28 7.74 -10.69 -6.94
N ILE A 29 6.98 -9.95 -7.71
CA ILE A 29 5.85 -9.15 -7.25
C ILE A 29 4.57 -9.68 -7.88
N LEU A 30 3.58 -10.01 -7.04
CA LEU A 30 2.21 -10.27 -7.51
C LEU A 30 1.45 -8.94 -7.55
N PHE A 31 1.12 -8.46 -8.76
CA PHE A 31 0.39 -7.22 -8.94
C PHE A 31 -1.08 -7.48 -9.28
N LEU A 32 -1.99 -7.05 -8.42
CA LEU A 32 -3.43 -7.22 -8.55
C LEU A 32 -4.07 -5.89 -8.98
N HIS A 33 -4.56 -5.85 -10.22
CA HIS A 33 -5.11 -4.64 -10.83
C HIS A 33 -6.52 -4.28 -10.32
N GLY A 34 -6.91 -3.01 -10.51
CA GLY A 34 -8.23 -2.48 -10.14
C GLY A 34 -9.35 -2.94 -11.07
N TRP A 35 -10.58 -2.52 -10.72
CA TRP A 35 -11.78 -2.75 -11.53
C TRP A 35 -11.67 -2.09 -12.90
N GLN A 36 -12.18 -2.75 -13.93
CA GLN A 36 -12.10 -2.32 -15.35
C GLN A 36 -10.67 -2.03 -15.84
N SER A 37 -9.69 -2.64 -15.20
CA SER A 37 -8.29 -2.54 -15.61
C SER A 37 -7.83 -3.85 -16.26
N ILE A 38 -6.67 -3.80 -16.89
CA ILE A 38 -6.07 -4.96 -17.57
C ILE A 38 -4.62 -5.15 -17.11
N PRO A 39 -4.07 -6.36 -17.22
CA PRO A 39 -2.64 -6.59 -17.03
C PRO A 39 -1.77 -5.69 -17.92
N GLY A 40 -0.57 -5.34 -17.44
CA GLY A 40 0.38 -4.50 -18.18
C GLY A 40 0.09 -2.99 -18.10
N GLY A 41 -0.73 -2.54 -17.16
CA GLY A 41 -0.93 -1.11 -16.92
C GLY A 41 0.31 -0.40 -16.38
N VAL A 42 0.24 0.94 -16.25
CA VAL A 42 1.39 1.81 -15.89
C VAL A 42 2.15 1.31 -14.67
N LYS A 43 1.46 0.96 -13.58
CA LYS A 43 2.08 0.54 -12.31
C LYS A 43 2.88 -0.76 -12.45
N SER A 44 2.29 -1.81 -13.01
CA SER A 44 2.98 -3.08 -13.23
C SER A 44 4.15 -2.93 -14.21
N SER A 45 3.97 -2.14 -15.27
CA SER A 45 5.05 -1.81 -16.22
C SER A 45 6.18 -1.03 -15.57
N TYR A 46 5.86 -0.10 -14.64
CA TYR A 46 6.86 0.65 -13.88
C TYR A 46 7.75 -0.28 -13.04
N LEU A 47 7.15 -1.24 -12.32
CA LEU A 47 7.90 -2.22 -11.54
C LEU A 47 8.80 -3.10 -12.42
N ILE A 48 8.31 -3.52 -13.61
CA ILE A 48 9.11 -4.29 -14.59
C ILE A 48 10.30 -3.46 -15.10
N GLN A 49 10.09 -2.18 -15.43
CA GLN A 49 11.15 -1.27 -15.89
C GLN A 49 12.24 -1.05 -14.83
N HIS A 50 11.91 -1.21 -13.55
CA HIS A 50 12.87 -1.14 -12.45
C HIS A 50 13.47 -2.50 -12.08
N GLY A 51 13.37 -3.50 -12.97
CA GLY A 51 14.10 -4.75 -12.87
C GLY A 51 13.41 -5.83 -12.05
N HIS A 52 12.13 -5.68 -11.69
CA HIS A 52 11.39 -6.68 -10.94
C HIS A 52 10.62 -7.64 -11.85
N LYS A 53 10.45 -8.90 -11.39
CA LYS A 53 9.58 -9.88 -12.05
C LYS A 53 8.15 -9.66 -11.54
N VAL A 54 7.22 -9.31 -12.43
CA VAL A 54 5.83 -9.03 -12.06
C VAL A 54 4.89 -10.10 -12.61
N ILE A 55 4.17 -10.77 -11.70
CA ILE A 55 3.03 -11.63 -11.99
C ILE A 55 1.80 -10.72 -11.95
N ASN A 56 1.10 -10.59 -13.08
CA ASN A 56 -0.06 -9.70 -13.15
C ASN A 56 -1.21 -10.41 -13.87
N PRO A 57 -1.95 -11.28 -13.14
CA PRO A 57 -3.06 -12.05 -13.70
C PRO A 57 -4.22 -11.14 -14.12
N LYS A 58 -5.00 -11.60 -15.10
CA LYS A 58 -6.27 -10.97 -15.44
C LYS A 58 -7.31 -11.35 -14.39
N LEU A 59 -7.88 -10.37 -13.72
CA LEU A 59 -8.93 -10.55 -12.71
C LEU A 59 -10.31 -10.23 -13.32
N PRO A 60 -11.31 -11.10 -13.17
CA PRO A 60 -12.67 -10.84 -13.67
C PRO A 60 -13.31 -9.69 -12.89
N ASP A 61 -13.95 -8.76 -13.59
CA ASP A 61 -14.58 -7.57 -12.99
C ASP A 61 -15.88 -7.90 -12.24
N ASN A 62 -16.63 -8.88 -12.71
CA ASN A 62 -17.97 -9.22 -12.25
C ASN A 62 -18.01 -10.38 -11.24
N ASP A 63 -16.87 -10.97 -10.93
CA ASP A 63 -16.75 -12.05 -9.95
C ASP A 63 -15.56 -11.79 -9.03
N PHE A 64 -15.86 -11.34 -7.81
CA PHE A 64 -14.83 -11.02 -6.83
C PHE A 64 -14.21 -12.29 -6.23
N GLU A 65 -15.01 -13.32 -5.99
CA GLU A 65 -14.52 -14.57 -5.41
C GLU A 65 -13.61 -15.28 -6.39
N GLN A 66 -13.96 -15.32 -7.67
CA GLN A 66 -13.07 -15.84 -8.71
C GLN A 66 -11.78 -15.03 -8.81
N ALA A 67 -11.82 -13.69 -8.68
CA ALA A 67 -10.63 -12.88 -8.66
C ALA A 67 -9.69 -13.22 -7.47
N VAL A 68 -10.26 -13.49 -6.29
CA VAL A 68 -9.51 -13.95 -5.11
C VAL A 68 -8.91 -15.34 -5.36
N GLN A 69 -9.65 -16.26 -5.96
CA GLN A 69 -9.15 -17.60 -6.27
C GLN A 69 -7.99 -17.57 -7.26
N ILE A 70 -8.08 -16.76 -8.33
CA ILE A 70 -7.00 -16.57 -9.30
C ILE A 70 -5.77 -15.97 -8.59
N ALA A 71 -5.97 -14.94 -7.78
CA ALA A 71 -4.86 -14.31 -7.06
C ALA A 71 -4.20 -15.27 -6.06
N GLN A 72 -4.98 -16.11 -5.39
CA GLN A 72 -4.47 -17.14 -4.48
C GLN A 72 -3.65 -18.18 -5.24
N GLN A 73 -4.17 -18.68 -6.38
CA GLN A 73 -3.44 -19.65 -7.20
C GLN A 73 -2.09 -19.08 -7.67
N GLU A 74 -2.07 -17.86 -8.18
CA GLU A 74 -0.81 -17.20 -8.60
C GLU A 74 0.15 -16.99 -7.43
N PHE A 75 -0.39 -16.65 -6.26
CA PHE A 75 0.40 -16.52 -5.04
C PHE A 75 1.04 -17.87 -4.65
N ASP A 76 0.24 -18.95 -4.63
CA ASP A 76 0.69 -20.28 -4.22
C ASP A 76 1.71 -20.88 -5.22
N GLU A 77 1.52 -20.61 -6.51
CA GLU A 77 2.43 -21.10 -7.57
C GLU A 77 3.76 -20.34 -7.56
N HIS A 78 3.72 -19.04 -7.35
CA HIS A 78 4.90 -18.19 -7.56
C HIS A 78 5.59 -17.75 -6.29
N GLN A 79 4.96 -17.86 -5.12
CA GLN A 79 5.51 -17.43 -3.82
C GLN A 79 6.17 -16.03 -3.91
N PRO A 80 5.43 -14.97 -4.25
CA PRO A 80 5.99 -13.65 -4.46
C PRO A 80 6.58 -13.07 -3.17
N ASP A 81 7.59 -12.22 -3.32
CA ASP A 81 8.20 -11.48 -2.21
C ASP A 81 7.25 -10.36 -1.70
N VAL A 82 6.44 -9.80 -2.60
CA VAL A 82 5.50 -8.70 -2.29
C VAL A 82 4.21 -8.88 -3.09
N VAL A 83 3.08 -8.57 -2.46
CA VAL A 83 1.78 -8.45 -3.13
C VAL A 83 1.40 -6.98 -3.22
N VAL A 84 1.24 -6.47 -4.43
CA VAL A 84 0.75 -5.11 -4.67
C VAL A 84 -0.69 -5.15 -5.15
N GLY A 85 -1.59 -4.49 -4.46
CA GLY A 85 -3.01 -4.45 -4.83
C GLY A 85 -3.52 -3.03 -5.04
N SER A 86 -4.09 -2.72 -6.22
CA SER A 86 -4.62 -1.39 -6.52
C SER A 86 -6.15 -1.39 -6.52
N SER A 87 -6.78 -0.49 -5.77
CA SER A 87 -8.23 -0.30 -5.70
C SER A 87 -8.97 -1.61 -5.36
N ARG A 88 -9.80 -2.16 -6.25
CA ARG A 88 -10.42 -3.48 -6.11
C ARG A 88 -9.36 -4.59 -5.95
N GLY A 89 -8.22 -4.49 -6.65
CA GLY A 89 -7.08 -5.41 -6.47
C GLY A 89 -6.48 -5.35 -5.07
N GLY A 90 -6.54 -4.20 -4.39
CA GLY A 90 -6.21 -4.05 -2.98
C GLY A 90 -7.14 -4.87 -2.07
N ALA A 91 -8.45 -4.83 -2.35
CA ALA A 91 -9.40 -5.69 -1.66
C ALA A 91 -9.14 -7.18 -1.94
N VAL A 92 -8.78 -7.56 -3.18
CA VAL A 92 -8.38 -8.93 -3.52
C VAL A 92 -7.15 -9.35 -2.70
N ALA A 93 -6.10 -8.51 -2.65
CA ALA A 93 -4.88 -8.76 -1.88
C ALA A 93 -5.16 -9.00 -0.39
N MET A 94 -6.14 -8.29 0.18
CA MET A 94 -6.56 -8.46 1.58
C MET A 94 -7.35 -9.76 1.83
N ASN A 95 -7.88 -10.41 0.80
CA ASN A 95 -8.72 -11.60 0.92
C ASN A 95 -8.01 -12.90 0.47
N ILE A 96 -6.76 -12.86 0.03
CA ILE A 96 -5.92 -14.05 -0.16
C ILE A 96 -5.19 -14.41 1.14
N ASN A 97 -4.80 -15.66 1.28
CA ASN A 97 -3.90 -16.10 2.35
C ASN A 97 -2.45 -15.90 1.91
N SER A 98 -1.91 -14.73 2.18
CA SER A 98 -0.54 -14.36 1.79
C SER A 98 0.53 -14.64 2.86
N GLY A 99 0.19 -15.33 3.95
CA GLY A 99 1.14 -15.56 5.05
C GLY A 99 1.73 -14.23 5.55
N ASP A 100 3.00 -14.18 5.79
CA ASP A 100 3.73 -12.97 6.24
C ASP A 100 4.26 -12.14 5.07
N THR A 101 3.86 -12.48 3.83
CA THR A 101 4.26 -11.72 2.65
C THR A 101 3.77 -10.28 2.74
N LYS A 102 4.66 -9.34 2.46
CA LYS A 102 4.39 -7.91 2.49
C LYS A 102 3.27 -7.52 1.55
N LEU A 103 2.37 -6.66 2.03
CA LEU A 103 1.30 -6.07 1.23
C LEU A 103 1.58 -4.58 0.96
N VAL A 104 1.47 -4.16 -0.29
CA VAL A 104 1.45 -2.75 -0.69
C VAL A 104 0.08 -2.45 -1.31
N LEU A 105 -0.73 -1.67 -0.63
CA LEU A 105 -2.11 -1.39 -1.00
C LEU A 105 -2.25 0.05 -1.52
N LEU A 106 -2.77 0.18 -2.73
CA LEU A 106 -2.96 1.47 -3.41
C LEU A 106 -4.45 1.81 -3.43
N CYS A 107 -4.89 2.79 -2.65
CA CYS A 107 -6.29 3.21 -2.52
C CYS A 107 -7.25 2.00 -2.38
N PRO A 108 -7.07 1.09 -1.39
CA PRO A 108 -7.76 -0.20 -1.34
C PRO A 108 -9.28 -0.04 -1.16
N ALA A 109 -10.05 -0.68 -2.06
CA ALA A 109 -11.51 -0.60 -2.07
C ALA A 109 -12.17 -1.64 -1.12
N TRP A 110 -11.58 -1.89 0.05
CA TRP A 110 -11.94 -2.96 0.98
C TRP A 110 -13.36 -2.88 1.55
N LYS A 111 -13.96 -1.69 1.64
CA LYS A 111 -15.35 -1.54 2.07
C LYS A 111 -16.35 -1.95 1.00
N LYS A 112 -15.95 -1.88 -0.28
CA LYS A 112 -16.81 -2.22 -1.42
C LYS A 112 -16.72 -3.69 -1.79
N TRP A 113 -15.59 -4.36 -1.47
CA TRP A 113 -15.28 -5.70 -1.94
C TRP A 113 -14.69 -6.58 -0.83
N GLY A 114 -15.11 -7.84 -0.80
CA GLY A 114 -14.59 -8.85 0.11
C GLY A 114 -15.05 -8.69 1.56
N THR A 115 -14.44 -9.47 2.43
CA THR A 115 -14.81 -9.56 3.85
C THR A 115 -13.71 -9.13 4.81
N ALA A 116 -12.45 -9.02 4.33
CA ALA A 116 -11.33 -8.60 5.14
C ALA A 116 -11.50 -7.15 5.63
N LYS A 117 -11.29 -6.93 6.93
CA LYS A 117 -11.46 -5.64 7.61
C LYS A 117 -10.19 -5.16 8.31
N THR A 118 -9.15 -5.98 8.26
CA THR A 118 -7.84 -5.72 8.87
C THR A 118 -6.72 -6.13 7.92
N VAL A 119 -5.54 -5.59 8.14
CA VAL A 119 -4.29 -5.98 7.48
C VAL A 119 -3.21 -6.23 8.53
N ARG A 120 -2.07 -6.77 8.13
CA ARG A 120 -0.96 -7.12 9.01
C ARG A 120 0.04 -5.97 9.13
N SER A 121 0.97 -6.10 10.10
CA SER A 121 2.04 -5.13 10.36
C SER A 121 2.95 -4.88 9.15
N SER A 122 3.20 -5.92 8.35
CA SER A 122 3.99 -5.83 7.11
C SER A 122 3.31 -5.05 5.96
N THR A 123 2.16 -4.42 6.21
CA THR A 123 1.40 -3.71 5.17
C THR A 123 1.80 -2.25 5.07
N VAL A 124 1.95 -1.73 3.85
CA VAL A 124 2.04 -0.30 3.54
C VAL A 124 0.83 0.09 2.70
N ILE A 125 0.18 1.20 3.05
CA ILE A 125 -0.98 1.74 2.34
C ILE A 125 -0.62 3.09 1.73
N LEU A 126 -0.76 3.22 0.42
CA LEU A 126 -0.61 4.47 -0.31
C LEU A 126 -1.98 4.97 -0.74
N HIS A 127 -2.31 6.23 -0.42
CA HIS A 127 -3.63 6.77 -0.73
C HIS A 127 -3.58 8.28 -0.96
N SER A 128 -4.32 8.77 -1.96
CA SER A 128 -4.49 10.20 -2.19
C SER A 128 -5.64 10.76 -1.35
N LYS A 129 -5.43 11.90 -0.69
CA LYS A 129 -6.53 12.63 -0.03
C LYS A 129 -7.58 13.15 -1.01
N ASN A 130 -7.19 13.33 -2.28
CA ASN A 130 -8.08 13.78 -3.34
C ASN A 130 -8.69 12.62 -4.15
N ASP A 131 -8.68 11.40 -3.59
CA ASP A 131 -9.31 10.25 -4.20
C ASP A 131 -10.85 10.44 -4.23
N ASP A 132 -11.41 10.52 -5.43
CA ASP A 132 -12.84 10.71 -5.70
C ASP A 132 -13.63 9.39 -5.78
N ALA A 133 -12.94 8.26 -5.85
CA ALA A 133 -13.55 6.93 -5.97
C ALA A 133 -13.61 6.18 -4.64
N ILE A 134 -12.54 6.25 -3.84
CA ILE A 134 -12.41 5.62 -2.54
C ILE A 134 -12.00 6.69 -1.51
N PRO A 135 -12.82 6.98 -0.50
CA PRO A 135 -12.49 7.99 0.51
C PRO A 135 -11.18 7.65 1.25
N PHE A 136 -10.30 8.63 1.42
CA PHE A 136 -9.06 8.48 2.21
C PHE A 136 -9.37 7.99 3.64
N ALA A 137 -10.51 8.41 4.20
CA ALA A 137 -10.99 7.95 5.51
C ALA A 137 -11.17 6.43 5.62
N ASP A 138 -11.39 5.74 4.48
CA ASP A 138 -11.49 4.28 4.48
C ASP A 138 -10.14 3.62 4.81
N SER A 139 -9.03 4.16 4.31
CA SER A 139 -7.69 3.69 4.68
C SER A 139 -7.31 4.06 6.12
N MET A 140 -7.71 5.23 6.61
CA MET A 140 -7.54 5.59 8.02
C MET A 140 -8.29 4.61 8.94
N GLU A 141 -9.50 4.21 8.56
CA GLU A 141 -10.27 3.21 9.31
C GLU A 141 -9.62 1.82 9.24
N LEU A 142 -9.07 1.44 8.08
CA LEU A 142 -8.37 0.16 7.92
C LEU A 142 -7.15 0.07 8.86
N VAL A 143 -6.35 1.12 8.95
CA VAL A 143 -5.20 1.21 9.87
C VAL A 143 -5.66 1.08 11.33
N ARG A 144 -6.72 1.81 11.73
CA ARG A 144 -7.29 1.71 13.09
C ARG A 144 -7.82 0.33 13.41
N ASN A 145 -8.58 -0.28 12.49
CA ASN A 145 -9.14 -1.62 12.66
C ASN A 145 -8.02 -2.68 12.83
N SER A 146 -6.88 -2.43 12.20
CA SER A 146 -5.72 -3.31 12.24
C SER A 146 -4.83 -3.11 13.47
N GLY A 147 -5.07 -2.06 14.25
CA GLY A 147 -4.21 -1.67 15.38
C GLY A 147 -2.79 -1.26 14.94
N LEU A 148 -2.67 -0.73 13.72
CA LEU A 148 -1.38 -0.36 13.13
C LEU A 148 -1.07 1.12 13.37
N PRO A 149 0.21 1.49 13.42
CA PRO A 149 0.62 2.88 13.57
C PRO A 149 0.24 3.72 12.33
N ALA A 150 0.09 5.04 12.54
CA ALA A 150 -0.35 5.96 11.50
C ALA A 150 0.56 5.99 10.27
N TYR A 151 1.86 5.77 10.45
CA TYR A 151 2.82 5.74 9.34
C TYR A 151 2.61 4.57 8.35
N THR A 152 1.79 3.57 8.70
CA THR A 152 1.34 2.52 7.77
C THR A 152 0.59 3.10 6.57
N LEU A 153 -0.07 4.27 6.76
CA LEU A 153 -0.78 5.00 5.72
C LEU A 153 0.03 6.21 5.28
N ILE A 154 0.46 6.18 4.02
CA ILE A 154 1.24 7.24 3.38
C ILE A 154 0.34 8.00 2.42
N GLU A 155 0.23 9.31 2.63
CA GLU A 155 -0.44 10.20 1.69
C GLU A 155 0.45 10.43 0.47
N VAL A 156 -0.06 10.13 -0.73
CA VAL A 156 0.67 10.31 -1.99
C VAL A 156 -0.28 10.54 -3.15
N GLY A 157 0.17 11.27 -4.15
CA GLY A 157 -0.56 11.49 -5.38
C GLY A 157 -1.74 12.47 -5.26
N SER A 158 -2.39 12.71 -6.38
CA SER A 158 -3.44 13.72 -6.52
C SER A 158 -4.82 13.15 -6.90
N ASP A 159 -4.91 11.85 -7.19
CA ASP A 159 -6.14 11.18 -7.62
C ASP A 159 -6.17 9.69 -7.22
N HIS A 160 -7.30 9.02 -7.54
CA HIS A 160 -7.46 7.57 -7.30
C HIS A 160 -6.47 6.70 -8.08
N ARG A 161 -5.96 7.19 -9.19
CA ARG A 161 -5.15 6.37 -10.09
C ARG A 161 -3.75 6.11 -9.55
N LEU A 162 -3.19 7.04 -8.77
CA LEU A 162 -1.80 6.98 -8.30
C LEU A 162 -0.84 6.58 -9.44
N ALA A 163 -0.91 7.30 -10.55
CA ALA A 163 -0.16 7.03 -11.77
C ALA A 163 0.84 8.15 -12.13
N ASP A 164 0.92 9.18 -11.29
CA ASP A 164 1.94 10.22 -11.39
C ASP A 164 3.30 9.68 -10.93
N PRO A 165 4.41 10.33 -11.34
CA PRO A 165 5.76 9.86 -11.04
C PRO A 165 6.01 9.67 -9.55
N GLU A 166 5.58 10.60 -8.69
CA GLU A 166 5.77 10.52 -7.23
C GLU A 166 5.07 9.29 -6.64
N SER A 167 3.83 9.02 -7.07
CA SER A 167 3.07 7.83 -6.65
C SER A 167 3.72 6.53 -7.10
N LEU A 168 4.30 6.50 -8.29
CA LEU A 168 4.99 5.33 -8.82
C LEU A 168 6.31 5.07 -8.08
N ASP A 169 7.09 6.11 -7.81
CA ASP A 169 8.32 6.05 -7.02
C ASP A 169 8.02 5.56 -5.60
N MET A 170 6.95 6.08 -4.99
CA MET A 170 6.52 5.69 -3.65
C MET A 170 6.07 4.24 -3.60
N MET A 171 5.33 3.75 -4.60
CA MET A 171 4.94 2.35 -4.72
C MET A 171 6.19 1.44 -4.80
N LEU A 172 7.17 1.80 -5.61
CA LEU A 172 8.42 1.06 -5.73
C LEU A 172 9.17 1.05 -4.39
N ALA A 173 9.34 2.21 -3.77
CA ALA A 173 9.97 2.33 -2.46
C ALA A 173 9.25 1.48 -1.40
N ALA A 174 7.91 1.52 -1.38
CA ALA A 174 7.12 0.69 -0.47
C ALA A 174 7.34 -0.82 -0.68
N CYS A 175 7.62 -1.27 -1.90
CA CYS A 175 7.99 -2.66 -2.15
C CYS A 175 9.38 -3.01 -1.61
N LEU A 176 10.33 -2.08 -1.66
CA LEU A 176 11.75 -2.30 -1.34
C LEU A 176 12.08 -2.18 0.16
N ILE A 177 11.30 -1.43 0.94
CA ILE A 177 11.56 -1.26 2.37
C ILE A 177 11.45 -2.60 3.07
N GLY A 178 12.50 -3.02 3.81
CA GLY A 178 12.49 -4.19 4.70
C GLY A 178 11.59 -3.98 5.91
N GLU A 179 11.36 -5.05 6.68
CA GLU A 179 10.61 -5.03 7.95
C GLU A 179 11.52 -4.61 9.13
N ASP A 180 12.63 -3.93 8.88
CA ASP A 180 13.47 -3.43 9.97
C ASP A 180 12.64 -2.42 10.76
N GLU A 181 12.23 -2.82 11.96
CA GLU A 181 11.56 -1.93 12.90
C GLU A 181 12.45 -0.71 13.12
N PRO A 182 11.91 0.52 13.11
CA PRO A 182 12.68 1.67 13.54
C PRO A 182 13.14 1.44 14.98
N ASP A 183 14.41 1.73 15.26
CA ASP A 183 14.97 1.59 16.61
C ASP A 183 14.09 2.33 17.62
N GLU A 184 13.93 1.76 18.85
CA GLU A 184 13.04 2.31 19.89
C GLU A 184 13.31 3.80 20.19
N GLU A 185 14.49 4.33 19.93
CA GLU A 185 14.85 5.75 20.05
C GLU A 185 14.18 6.62 18.97
N GLU A 186 13.74 6.06 17.81
CA GLU A 186 13.03 6.78 16.75
C GLU A 186 11.51 6.85 17.01
N LEU A 187 10.96 5.93 17.81
CA LEU A 187 9.52 5.84 18.10
C LEU A 187 9.03 7.00 18.98
N ASP A 188 9.85 7.56 19.88
CA ASP A 188 9.50 8.71 20.71
C ASP A 188 9.17 9.99 19.90
N ILE A 189 9.58 10.05 18.63
CA ILE A 189 9.30 11.18 17.73
C ILE A 189 8.00 10.96 16.93
N LEU A 190 7.49 9.72 16.88
CA LEU A 190 6.35 9.32 16.05
C LEU A 190 5.04 9.15 16.85
N GLU A 191 5.05 9.27 18.18
CA GLU A 191 3.81 9.38 18.99
C GLU A 191 3.11 10.72 18.69
N MET A 192 2.52 10.81 17.52
CA MET A 192 1.59 11.87 17.19
C MET A 192 0.22 11.54 17.79
N ASP A 193 -0.15 12.37 18.75
CA ASP A 193 -1.43 12.39 19.44
C ASP A 193 -2.62 12.40 18.45
N TRP A 194 -3.29 11.27 18.33
CA TRP A 194 -4.49 11.10 17.50
C TRP A 194 -5.66 11.94 17.97
N GLU A 195 -5.69 12.33 19.26
CA GLU A 195 -6.77 13.12 19.85
C GLU A 195 -6.74 14.59 19.38
N GLY A 196 -5.57 15.11 19.02
CA GLY A 196 -5.39 16.46 18.49
C GLY A 196 -5.90 16.68 17.06
N LEU A 197 -6.11 15.64 16.28
CA LEU A 197 -6.56 15.73 14.88
C LEU A 197 -8.08 15.87 14.71
N CYS A 198 -8.86 15.60 15.76
CA CYS A 198 -10.33 15.67 15.69
C CYS A 198 -10.95 17.01 16.12
N TYR A 199 -10.18 17.98 16.59
CA TYR A 199 -10.72 19.24 17.13
C TYR A 199 -9.97 20.47 16.64
N THR A 200 -10.34 21.03 15.50
CA THR A 200 -10.44 22.48 15.24
C THR A 200 -11.22 22.74 13.95
N GLY A 201 -12.52 22.59 14.04
CA GLY A 201 -13.48 23.09 13.08
C GLY A 201 -14.69 23.63 13.85
N ALA A 202 -14.49 24.59 14.73
CA ALA A 202 -15.58 25.38 15.30
C ALA A 202 -15.44 26.83 14.81
N ILE A 203 -16.26 27.16 13.85
CA ILE A 203 -17.12 28.33 13.67
C ILE A 203 -16.75 29.55 14.53
N ARG A 204 -16.30 30.61 13.86
CA ARG A 204 -16.80 31.98 14.04
C ARG A 204 -16.74 32.74 12.72
#